data_f0369764750662a2c5a6fc40af1c37c1
#
_entry.id   f0369764750662a2c5a6fc40af1c37c1
#
_cell.length_a   1.000
_cell.length_b   1.000
_cell.length_c   1.000
_cell.angle_alpha   90.00
_cell.angle_beta   90.00
_cell.angle_gamma   90.00
#
_symmetry.space_group_name_H-M   'P 1'
#
loop_
_entity.id
_entity.type
_entity.pdbx_description
1 polymer ?
#
loop_
_entity_poly.entity_id
_entity_poly.type
_entity_poly.pdbx_seq_one_letter_code
_entity_poly.pdbx_strand_id
1 'polypeptide(L)' 'MQEVALTAPDIACDHCIMSIRKAVAKLAGVEFVGGDPASKQVSLRFDESRVKLEDIEQAMEDEGYPVVK' A
#
# COMPACT_ATOMS: atom_id res chain seq x y z
N MET A 1 -7.16 1.44 14.51
CA MET A 1 -6.54 1.47 13.17
C MET A 1 -7.60 1.57 12.09
N GLN A 2 -7.30 2.30 11.04
CA GLN A 2 -8.18 2.39 9.89
C GLN A 2 -7.74 1.42 8.80
N GLU A 3 -8.73 0.83 8.14
CA GLU A 3 -8.47 -0.03 6.99
C GLU A 3 -8.78 0.75 5.73
N VAL A 4 -7.91 0.62 4.73
CA VAL A 4 -8.06 1.31 3.46
C VAL A 4 -7.67 0.38 2.32
N ALA A 5 -8.37 0.50 1.20
CA ALA A 5 -8.03 -0.18 -0.05
C ALA A 5 -7.52 0.88 -1.03
N LEU A 6 -6.33 0.65 -1.55
CA LEU A 6 -5.68 1.57 -2.49
C LEU A 6 -5.53 0.90 -3.85
N THR A 7 -5.78 1.64 -4.91
CA THR A 7 -5.65 1.15 -6.28
C THR A 7 -4.35 1.68 -6.87
N ALA A 8 -3.53 0.75 -7.38
CA ALA A 8 -2.29 1.09 -8.06
C ALA A 8 -2.29 0.42 -9.43
N PRO A 9 -2.56 1.16 -10.51
CA PRO A 9 -2.72 0.57 -11.86
C PRO A 9 -1.47 -0.15 -12.37
N ASP A 10 -0.30 0.14 -11.81
CA ASP A 10 0.94 -0.49 -12.22
C ASP A 10 1.13 -1.89 -11.63
N ILE A 11 0.26 -2.31 -10.74
CA ILE A 11 0.29 -3.68 -10.22
C ILE A 11 -0.06 -4.64 -11.35
N ALA A 12 0.84 -5.59 -11.61
CA ALA A 12 0.66 -6.55 -12.70
C ALA A 12 0.68 -8.00 -12.23
N CYS A 13 1.29 -8.28 -11.07
CA CYS A 13 1.44 -9.65 -10.59
C CYS A 13 1.72 -9.65 -9.09
N ASP A 14 1.86 -10.85 -8.52
CA ASP A 14 2.12 -11.02 -7.09
C ASP A 14 3.43 -10.37 -6.64
N HIS A 15 4.42 -10.29 -7.51
CA HIS A 15 5.69 -9.62 -7.19
C HIS A 15 5.47 -8.15 -6.87
N CYS A 16 4.56 -7.51 -7.58
CA CYS A 16 4.22 -6.11 -7.32
C CYS A 16 3.62 -5.95 -5.93
N ILE A 17 2.72 -6.88 -5.57
CA ILE A 17 2.10 -6.88 -4.25
C ILE A 17 3.17 -7.04 -3.16
N MET A 18 4.13 -7.93 -3.36
CA MET A 18 5.22 -8.15 -2.41
C MET A 18 6.10 -6.92 -2.25
N SER A 19 6.37 -6.23 -3.36
CA SER A 19 7.16 -4.99 -3.32
C SER A 19 6.46 -3.91 -2.50
N ILE A 20 5.16 -3.76 -2.69
CA ILE A 20 4.35 -2.82 -1.93
C ILE A 20 4.34 -3.20 -0.45
N ARG A 21 4.17 -4.48 -0.17
CA ARG A 21 4.19 -4.99 1.21
C ARG A 21 5.49 -4.62 1.91
N LYS A 22 6.61 -4.82 1.24
CA LYS A 22 7.92 -4.47 1.81
C LYS A 22 8.07 -2.97 2.03
N ALA A 23 7.58 -2.18 1.08
CA ALA A 23 7.68 -0.72 1.17
C ALA A 23 6.88 -0.20 2.36
N VAL A 24 5.63 -0.64 2.52
CA VAL A 24 4.79 -0.16 3.61
C VAL A 24 5.18 -0.74 4.96
N ALA A 25 5.81 -1.92 4.97
CA ALA A 25 6.28 -2.54 6.21
C ALA A 25 7.36 -1.71 6.92
N LYS A 26 8.01 -0.81 6.19
CA LYS A 26 9.02 0.09 6.76
C LYS A 26 8.38 1.23 7.55
N LEU A 27 7.09 1.45 7.38
CA LEU A 27 6.38 2.53 8.05
C LEU A 27 5.83 2.05 9.39
N ALA A 28 6.09 2.81 10.45
CA ALA A 28 5.55 2.50 11.77
C ALA A 28 4.02 2.70 11.75
N GLY A 29 3.30 1.77 12.36
CA GLY A 29 1.85 1.88 12.47
C GLY A 29 1.08 1.41 11.24
N VAL A 30 1.75 0.75 10.29
CA VAL A 30 1.09 0.22 9.09
C VAL A 30 1.11 -1.31 9.13
N GLU A 31 -0.04 -1.91 8.85
CA GLU A 31 -0.18 -3.36 8.71
C GLU A 31 -0.70 -3.69 7.33
N PHE A 32 0.00 -4.54 6.61
CA PHE A 32 -0.44 -4.99 5.29
C PHE A 32 -1.43 -6.14 5.46
N VAL A 33 -2.65 -5.96 4.95
CA VAL A 33 -3.72 -6.96 5.07
C VAL A 33 -3.69 -7.93 3.89
N GLY A 34 -3.59 -7.40 2.70
CA GLY A 34 -3.54 -8.23 1.50
C GLY A 34 -3.53 -7.41 0.24
N GLY A 35 -3.46 -8.09 -0.90
CA GLY A 35 -3.49 -7.43 -2.19
C GLY A 35 -4.06 -8.36 -3.25
N ASP A 36 -4.62 -7.78 -4.31
CA ASP A 36 -5.20 -8.51 -5.42
C ASP A 36 -4.65 -7.93 -6.73
N PRO A 37 -3.78 -8.66 -7.42
CA PRO A 37 -3.23 -8.17 -8.69
C PRO A 37 -4.29 -8.09 -9.78
N ALA A 38 -5.36 -8.88 -9.70
CA ALA A 38 -6.42 -8.83 -10.71
C ALA A 38 -7.19 -7.52 -10.65
N SER A 39 -7.48 -7.01 -9.46
CA SER A 39 -8.14 -5.72 -9.28
C SER A 39 -7.14 -4.57 -9.10
N LYS A 40 -5.87 -4.88 -8.99
CA LYS A 40 -4.77 -3.91 -8.79
C LYS A 40 -4.94 -3.11 -7.51
N GLN A 41 -5.48 -3.76 -6.48
CA GLN A 41 -5.75 -3.12 -5.19
C GLN A 41 -4.94 -3.78 -4.08
N VAL A 42 -4.60 -2.97 -3.09
CA VAL A 42 -3.97 -3.44 -1.86
C VAL A 42 -4.79 -2.96 -0.68
N SER A 43 -4.91 -3.80 0.33
CA SER A 43 -5.64 -3.48 1.56
C SER A 43 -4.65 -3.36 2.70
N LEU A 44 -4.74 -2.27 3.44
CA LEU A 44 -3.83 -1.94 4.51
C LEU A 44 -4.62 -1.47 5.72
N ARG A 45 -4.01 -1.60 6.89
CA ARG A 45 -4.48 -0.95 8.11
C ARG A 45 -3.39 -0.03 8.59
N PHE A 46 -3.76 1.13 9.08
CA PHE A 46 -2.79 2.06 9.59
C PHE A 46 -3.33 2.83 10.80
N ASP A 47 -2.41 3.25 11.65
CA ASP A 47 -2.72 4.03 12.84
C ASP A 47 -2.51 5.50 12.50
N GLU A 48 -3.61 6.23 12.41
CA GLU A 48 -3.60 7.65 12.03
C GLU A 48 -2.77 8.53 12.95
N SER A 49 -2.58 8.08 14.21
CA SER A 49 -1.79 8.84 15.15
C SER A 49 -0.29 8.68 14.94
N ARG A 50 0.13 7.70 14.12
CA ARG A 50 1.54 7.42 13.85
C ARG A 50 1.95 7.70 12.41
N VAL A 51 1.05 7.48 11.48
CA VAL A 51 1.34 7.58 10.05
C VAL A 51 0.12 8.12 9.32
N LYS A 52 0.35 8.86 8.26
CA LYS A 52 -0.73 9.41 7.45
C LYS A 52 -0.89 8.58 6.19
N LEU A 53 -2.08 8.61 5.61
CA LEU A 53 -2.33 7.95 4.34
C LEU A 53 -1.37 8.45 3.25
N GLU A 54 -1.03 9.73 3.29
CA GLU A 54 -0.07 10.32 2.34
C GLU A 54 1.30 9.64 2.42
N ASP A 55 1.72 9.25 3.62
CA ASP A 55 3.00 8.57 3.80
C ASP A 55 2.98 7.20 3.15
N ILE A 56 1.85 6.51 3.23
CA ILE A 56 1.67 5.20 2.59
C ILE A 56 1.69 5.36 1.07
N GLU A 57 0.97 6.34 0.57
CA GLU A 57 0.92 6.62 -0.87
C GLU A 57 2.30 6.99 -1.40
N GLN A 58 3.04 7.77 -0.64
CA GLN A 58 4.40 8.17 -1.02
C GLN A 58 5.33 6.96 -1.08
N ALA A 59 5.22 6.05 -0.11
CA ALA A 59 6.04 4.85 -0.09
C ALA A 59 5.75 3.97 -1.31
N MET A 60 4.48 3.86 -1.70
CA MET A 60 4.10 3.10 -2.88
C MET A 60 4.62 3.76 -4.15
N GLU A 61 4.53 5.08 -4.24
CA GLU A 61 5.04 5.82 -5.39
C GLU A 61 6.54 5.65 -5.53
N ASP A 62 7.26 5.68 -4.41
CA ASP A 62 8.72 5.50 -4.40
C ASP A 62 9.12 4.12 -4.91
N GLU A 63 8.26 3.12 -4.74
CA GLU A 63 8.50 1.77 -5.26
C GLU A 63 8.04 1.61 -6.71
N GLY A 64 7.48 2.64 -7.33
CA GLY A 64 7.01 2.59 -8.70
C GLY A 64 5.55 2.20 -8.85
N TYR A 65 4.77 2.28 -7.77
CA TYR A 65 3.35 1.93 -7.78
C TYR A 65 2.50 3.10 -7.27
N PRO A 66 2.41 4.19 -8.04
CA PRO A 66 1.63 5.33 -7.58
C PRO A 66 0.16 4.98 -7.45
N VAL A 67 -0.45 5.51 -6.39
CA VAL A 67 -1.86 5.25 -6.08
C VAL A 67 -2.74 6.21 -6.85
N VAL A 68 -3.80 5.68 -7.44
CA VAL A 68 -4.82 6.48 -8.11
C VAL A 68 -5.81 6.99 -7.08
N LYS A 69 -6.09 8.26 -7.13
CA LYS A 69 -7.04 8.90 -6.20
C LYS A 69 -8.36 9.19 -6.87
#